data_eab7dbce4820bfb0129ce1ed88d74e6b
#
_entry.id   eab7dbce4820bfb0129ce1ed88d74e6b
#
_cell.length_a   1.000
_cell.length_b   1.000
_cell.length_c   1.000
_cell.angle_alpha   90.00
_cell.angle_beta   90.00
_cell.angle_gamma   90.00
#
_symmetry.space_group_name_H-M   'P 1'
#
loop_
_entity.id
_entity.type
_entity.pdbx_description
1 polymer ?
#
loop_
_entity_poly.entity_id
_entity_poly.type
_entity_poly.pdbx_seq_one_letter_code
_entity_poly.pdbx_strand_id
1 'polypeptide(L)'
;MKYDLIVIGAGSGGVRAARIASVHGAKVAIVENNRFGGTCVNVGCVPKKLYYYLSQLNKDIENYKSYGWSIPKPSLNWKLFIKKKDQEISRLNKIYEGILSRNKIDIINGTAQFLNSQKIKVGKKTYQAKKFIISTGGKPRIPNISKNTKLINTSDDIFTLKKLPKRMVIEGGGYIAIEFAFIFANLGVKVDLVYRGKQILKSFDSEIVDFLIQSTPKGKIKYHLESQIEKVDKSKNDLIINLTNKKKISSDYILSAIGRVANTENLGLENTNVQLNENKSIKVNRHFQTNDSNIYAVGDVIDYVNLTPVAIRQGHFLADKLFNNKKTIEYDFANIPTAVFTSPQIGTVGLTLEMAKKNKIDAYELTTNFKSMKKTFSKTNKDTFYKLVIDKKDKTILGIHIISDDAAELIQILAVNVV
;
A
#
# COMPACT_ATOMS: atom_id res chain seq x y z
N MET A 1 4.64 -24.29 26.02
CA MET A 1 4.96 -23.03 26.76
C MET A 1 3.71 -22.17 26.81
N LYS A 2 3.47 -21.49 27.88
CA LYS A 2 2.31 -20.61 28.07
C LYS A 2 2.77 -19.16 27.98
N TYR A 3 2.11 -18.36 27.11
CA TYR A 3 2.36 -16.94 26.86
C TYR A 3 1.18 -16.09 27.37
N ASP A 4 1.43 -14.82 27.63
CA ASP A 4 0.35 -13.85 27.84
C ASP A 4 -0.24 -13.43 26.49
N LEU A 5 0.64 -13.28 25.45
CA LEU A 5 0.27 -12.92 24.11
C LEU A 5 1.04 -13.75 23.08
N ILE A 6 0.34 -14.25 22.05
CA ILE A 6 0.96 -14.69 20.80
C ILE A 6 0.44 -13.81 19.66
N VAL A 7 1.38 -13.23 18.89
CA VAL A 7 1.09 -12.45 17.68
C VAL A 7 1.33 -13.33 16.47
N ILE A 8 0.37 -13.40 15.55
CA ILE A 8 0.46 -14.17 14.31
C ILE A 8 0.69 -13.21 13.13
N GLY A 9 1.90 -13.21 12.58
CA GLY A 9 2.38 -12.31 11.55
C GLY A 9 3.31 -11.23 12.10
N ALA A 10 4.55 -11.18 11.57
CA ALA A 10 5.57 -10.20 11.95
C ALA A 10 5.64 -9.02 10.94
N GLY A 11 4.48 -8.57 10.47
CA GLY A 11 4.34 -7.31 9.74
C GLY A 11 4.36 -6.10 10.66
N SER A 12 4.10 -4.91 10.09
CA SER A 12 4.19 -3.62 10.79
C SER A 12 3.31 -3.54 12.04
N GLY A 13 2.05 -3.99 11.96
CA GLY A 13 1.12 -4.01 13.10
C GLY A 13 1.52 -5.01 14.15
N GLY A 14 1.87 -6.24 13.72
CA GLY A 14 2.23 -7.34 14.64
C GLY A 14 3.50 -7.06 15.43
N VAL A 15 4.57 -6.60 14.77
CA VAL A 15 5.83 -6.25 15.46
C VAL A 15 5.61 -5.10 16.44
N ARG A 16 4.79 -4.09 16.07
CA ARG A 16 4.45 -3.01 16.99
C ARG A 16 3.68 -3.53 18.21
N ALA A 17 2.65 -4.33 17.99
CA ALA A 17 1.83 -4.90 19.08
C ALA A 17 2.69 -5.77 20.01
N ALA A 18 3.50 -6.68 19.46
CA ALA A 18 4.37 -7.56 20.25
C ALA A 18 5.36 -6.76 21.11
N ARG A 19 6.02 -5.74 20.50
CA ARG A 19 6.98 -4.90 21.22
C ARG A 19 6.34 -4.12 22.35
N ILE A 20 5.21 -3.47 22.13
CA ILE A 20 4.55 -2.66 23.15
C ILE A 20 4.01 -3.55 24.29
N ALA A 21 3.41 -4.69 23.97
CA ALA A 21 2.97 -5.66 24.97
C ALA A 21 4.15 -6.14 25.86
N SER A 22 5.30 -6.43 25.25
CA SER A 22 6.51 -6.81 25.99
C SER A 22 7.03 -5.67 26.90
N VAL A 23 7.02 -4.42 26.43
CA VAL A 23 7.37 -3.24 27.24
C VAL A 23 6.46 -3.12 28.47
N HIS A 24 5.20 -3.52 28.36
CA HIS A 24 4.25 -3.58 29.49
C HIS A 24 4.39 -4.86 30.35
N GLY A 25 5.45 -5.65 30.17
CA GLY A 25 5.77 -6.82 30.98
C GLY A 25 5.10 -8.12 30.57
N ALA A 26 4.36 -8.15 29.46
CA ALA A 26 3.76 -9.39 28.97
C ALA A 26 4.83 -10.35 28.42
N LYS A 27 4.64 -11.65 28.65
CA LYS A 27 5.41 -12.72 28.02
C LYS A 27 4.86 -12.96 26.63
N VAL A 28 5.62 -12.53 25.59
CA VAL A 28 5.16 -12.47 24.20
C VAL A 28 5.91 -13.44 23.30
N ALA A 29 5.18 -14.11 22.40
CA ALA A 29 5.75 -14.75 21.23
C ALA A 29 5.17 -14.16 19.95
N ILE A 30 5.94 -14.21 18.86
CA ILE A 30 5.50 -13.83 17.52
C ILE A 30 5.75 -14.97 16.53
N VAL A 31 4.74 -15.29 15.71
CA VAL A 31 4.83 -16.34 14.69
C VAL A 31 4.97 -15.69 13.33
N GLU A 32 5.97 -16.12 12.55
CA GLU A 32 6.17 -15.65 11.17
C GLU A 32 6.58 -16.82 10.27
N ASN A 33 5.99 -16.90 9.11
CA ASN A 33 6.27 -17.99 8.14
C ASN A 33 7.16 -17.55 6.96
N ASN A 34 7.54 -16.27 6.91
CA ASN A 34 8.33 -15.71 5.82
C ASN A 34 9.40 -14.74 6.40
N ARG A 35 9.45 -13.51 5.90
CA ARG A 35 10.43 -12.50 6.29
C ARG A 35 9.82 -11.46 7.22
N PHE A 36 10.57 -11.04 8.22
CA PHE A 36 10.16 -9.98 9.15
C PHE A 36 9.94 -8.64 8.45
N GLY A 37 9.01 -7.83 8.99
CA GLY A 37 8.62 -6.54 8.43
C GLY A 37 7.42 -6.59 7.48
N GLY A 38 6.96 -7.81 7.12
CA GLY A 38 5.74 -8.03 6.33
C GLY A 38 5.77 -7.39 4.95
N THR A 39 4.59 -7.12 4.40
CA THR A 39 4.41 -6.54 3.05
C THR A 39 5.17 -5.22 2.89
N CYS A 40 5.07 -4.29 3.82
CA CYS A 40 5.65 -2.96 3.70
C CYS A 40 7.17 -2.99 3.46
N VAL A 41 7.89 -3.79 4.23
CA VAL A 41 9.36 -3.90 4.13
C VAL A 41 9.78 -4.73 2.91
N ASN A 42 9.10 -5.84 2.65
CA ASN A 42 9.60 -6.85 1.72
C ASN A 42 9.09 -6.69 0.28
N VAL A 43 7.80 -6.35 0.10
CA VAL A 43 7.11 -6.34 -1.19
C VAL A 43 6.07 -5.20 -1.28
N GLY A 44 6.34 -4.06 -0.64
CA GLY A 44 5.41 -2.94 -0.59
C GLY A 44 6.11 -1.59 -0.52
N CYS A 45 5.86 -0.84 0.55
CA CYS A 45 6.23 0.57 0.71
C CYS A 45 7.72 0.83 0.46
N VAL A 46 8.60 0.06 1.10
CA VAL A 46 10.05 0.30 1.03
C VAL A 46 10.59 0.04 -0.37
N PRO A 47 10.47 -1.17 -0.95
CA PRO A 47 11.01 -1.40 -2.28
C PRO A 47 10.31 -0.54 -3.34
N LYS A 48 8.98 -0.27 -3.23
CA LYS A 48 8.27 0.63 -4.14
C LYS A 48 8.86 2.04 -4.12
N LYS A 49 9.16 2.58 -2.93
CA LYS A 49 9.72 3.93 -2.80
C LYS A 49 11.13 4.01 -3.37
N LEU A 50 11.94 2.94 -3.26
CA LEU A 50 13.24 2.85 -3.94
C LEU A 50 13.09 2.86 -5.48
N TYR A 51 12.11 2.16 -6.04
CA TYR A 51 11.78 2.22 -7.47
C TYR A 51 11.29 3.61 -7.87
N TYR A 52 10.49 4.25 -7.05
CA TYR A 52 10.03 5.61 -7.28
C TYR A 52 11.22 6.59 -7.34
N TYR A 53 12.12 6.59 -6.37
CA TYR A 53 13.31 7.45 -6.37
C TYR A 53 14.20 7.19 -7.59
N LEU A 54 14.44 5.93 -7.95
CA LEU A 54 15.15 5.59 -9.19
C LEU A 54 14.49 6.23 -10.41
N SER A 55 13.16 6.20 -10.49
CA SER A 55 12.41 6.71 -11.63
C SER A 55 12.40 8.25 -11.75
N GLN A 56 12.65 8.98 -10.65
CA GLN A 56 12.70 10.46 -10.68
C GLN A 56 14.04 11.00 -11.20
N LEU A 57 15.13 10.24 -11.11
CA LEU A 57 16.48 10.69 -11.51
C LEU A 57 16.53 11.21 -12.95
N ASN A 58 15.91 10.52 -13.91
CA ASN A 58 15.88 10.97 -15.29
C ASN A 58 15.21 12.35 -15.46
N LYS A 59 14.13 12.58 -14.70
CA LYS A 59 13.41 13.85 -14.70
C LYS A 59 14.27 14.95 -14.08
N ASP A 60 14.97 14.64 -12.99
CA ASP A 60 15.83 15.62 -12.32
C ASP A 60 17.02 16.01 -13.20
N ILE A 61 17.63 15.08 -13.90
CA ILE A 61 18.71 15.36 -14.86
C ILE A 61 18.24 16.30 -15.97
N GLU A 62 17.06 16.08 -16.55
CA GLU A 62 16.51 16.99 -17.57
C GLU A 62 16.24 18.40 -16.99
N ASN A 63 15.78 18.50 -15.76
CA ASN A 63 15.62 19.78 -15.07
C ASN A 63 16.98 20.49 -14.86
N TYR A 64 18.02 19.77 -14.43
CA TYR A 64 19.35 20.36 -14.19
C TYR A 64 20.01 20.91 -15.45
N LYS A 65 19.77 20.32 -16.61
CA LYS A 65 20.22 20.88 -17.89
C LYS A 65 19.70 22.29 -18.12
N SER A 66 18.47 22.59 -17.70
CA SER A 66 17.91 23.94 -17.79
C SER A 66 18.63 24.97 -16.92
N TYR A 67 19.38 24.53 -15.92
CA TYR A 67 20.24 25.38 -15.08
C TYR A 67 21.70 25.47 -15.58
N GLY A 68 21.98 25.01 -16.80
CA GLY A 68 23.30 25.06 -17.41
C GLY A 68 24.21 23.86 -17.12
N TRP A 69 23.72 22.82 -16.42
CA TRP A 69 24.52 21.62 -16.21
C TRP A 69 24.62 20.78 -17.48
N SER A 70 25.84 20.49 -17.91
CA SER A 70 26.12 19.53 -18.98
C SER A 70 26.25 18.13 -18.40
N ILE A 71 25.19 17.33 -18.51
CA ILE A 71 25.16 15.97 -17.98
C ILE A 71 25.04 14.99 -19.13
N PRO A 72 25.97 14.02 -19.30
CA PRO A 72 25.86 12.96 -20.29
C PRO A 72 24.58 12.15 -20.11
N LYS A 73 24.09 11.56 -21.20
CA LYS A 73 22.91 10.69 -21.12
C LYS A 73 23.17 9.54 -20.13
N PRO A 74 22.41 9.43 -19.03
CA PRO A 74 22.65 8.40 -18.03
C PRO A 74 22.31 7.02 -18.55
N SER A 75 23.03 6.02 -18.10
CA SER A 75 22.71 4.61 -18.32
C SER A 75 22.29 3.94 -17.02
N LEU A 76 21.21 3.16 -17.05
CA LEU A 76 20.72 2.43 -15.89
C LEU A 76 21.26 1.01 -15.84
N ASN A 77 22.02 0.69 -14.81
CA ASN A 77 22.37 -0.69 -14.50
C ASN A 77 21.28 -1.30 -13.58
N TRP A 78 20.25 -1.89 -14.21
CA TRP A 78 19.14 -2.51 -13.51
C TRP A 78 19.56 -3.60 -12.52
N LYS A 79 20.50 -4.47 -12.93
CA LYS A 79 20.99 -5.57 -12.08
C LYS A 79 21.65 -5.04 -10.79
N LEU A 80 22.41 -3.97 -10.89
CA LEU A 80 23.03 -3.31 -9.73
C LEU A 80 21.97 -2.71 -8.80
N PHE A 81 20.95 -2.04 -9.36
CA PHE A 81 19.85 -1.49 -8.57
C PHE A 81 19.12 -2.58 -7.79
N ILE A 82 18.73 -3.68 -8.45
CA ILE A 82 18.07 -4.81 -7.79
C ILE A 82 18.94 -5.37 -6.66
N LYS A 83 20.25 -5.60 -6.91
CA LYS A 83 21.17 -6.06 -5.87
C LYS A 83 21.20 -5.14 -4.65
N LYS A 84 21.34 -3.82 -4.85
CA LYS A 84 21.36 -2.84 -3.76
C LYS A 84 20.03 -2.78 -3.01
N LYS A 85 18.90 -2.81 -3.72
CA LYS A 85 17.57 -2.89 -3.11
C LYS A 85 17.44 -4.15 -2.24
N ASP A 86 17.86 -5.32 -2.72
CA ASP A 86 17.78 -6.58 -1.96
C ASP A 86 18.66 -6.56 -0.71
N GLN A 87 19.84 -5.93 -0.78
CA GLN A 87 20.72 -5.72 0.37
C GLN A 87 20.02 -4.83 1.42
N GLU A 88 19.38 -3.74 1.01
CA GLU A 88 18.65 -2.86 1.92
C GLU A 88 17.46 -3.57 2.59
N ILE A 89 16.67 -4.35 1.84
CA ILE A 89 15.59 -5.15 2.41
C ILE A 89 16.13 -6.16 3.43
N SER A 90 17.23 -6.85 3.10
CA SER A 90 17.85 -7.80 4.02
C SER A 90 18.37 -7.12 5.29
N ARG A 91 18.94 -5.92 5.19
CA ARG A 91 19.35 -5.10 6.34
C ARG A 91 18.16 -4.76 7.24
N LEU A 92 17.04 -4.36 6.63
CA LEU A 92 15.82 -4.05 7.38
C LEU A 92 15.23 -5.28 8.08
N ASN A 93 15.21 -6.45 7.42
CA ASN A 93 14.76 -7.69 8.07
C ASN A 93 15.55 -7.98 9.35
N LYS A 94 16.90 -7.84 9.32
CA LYS A 94 17.76 -8.01 10.50
C LYS A 94 17.46 -7.00 11.61
N ILE A 95 17.11 -5.75 11.23
CA ILE A 95 16.67 -4.73 12.22
C ILE A 95 15.40 -5.17 12.92
N TYR A 96 14.41 -5.69 12.17
CA TYR A 96 13.16 -6.19 12.74
C TYR A 96 13.40 -7.38 13.70
N GLU A 97 14.24 -8.35 13.32
CA GLU A 97 14.66 -9.44 14.20
C GLU A 97 15.34 -8.92 15.47
N GLY A 98 16.27 -7.96 15.33
CA GLY A 98 16.95 -7.31 16.44
C GLY A 98 16.00 -6.56 17.37
N ILE A 99 14.94 -5.93 16.85
CA ILE A 99 13.90 -5.30 17.68
C ILE A 99 13.18 -6.34 18.53
N LEU A 100 12.81 -7.48 17.95
CA LEU A 100 12.12 -8.54 18.66
C LEU A 100 13.02 -9.15 19.76
N SER A 101 14.26 -9.46 19.41
CA SER A 101 15.23 -10.06 20.36
C SER A 101 15.55 -9.13 21.54
N ARG A 102 15.79 -7.84 21.28
CA ARG A 102 16.04 -6.84 22.34
C ARG A 102 14.86 -6.68 23.30
N ASN A 103 13.64 -6.89 22.81
CA ASN A 103 12.43 -6.87 23.65
C ASN A 103 12.08 -8.25 24.23
N LYS A 104 12.98 -9.25 24.18
CA LYS A 104 12.79 -10.60 24.73
C LYS A 104 11.51 -11.28 24.21
N ILE A 105 11.17 -11.06 22.95
CA ILE A 105 10.02 -11.68 22.27
C ILE A 105 10.48 -12.98 21.64
N ASP A 106 9.81 -14.10 21.99
CA ASP A 106 10.12 -15.40 21.42
C ASP A 106 9.67 -15.46 19.96
N ILE A 107 10.60 -15.76 19.05
CA ILE A 107 10.33 -15.90 17.62
C ILE A 107 10.02 -17.36 17.31
N ILE A 108 8.85 -17.60 16.69
CA ILE A 108 8.39 -18.92 16.25
C ILE A 108 8.29 -18.91 14.73
N ASN A 109 9.20 -19.59 14.05
CA ASN A 109 9.17 -19.68 12.60
C ASN A 109 8.19 -20.75 12.12
N GLY A 110 7.26 -20.39 11.23
CA GLY A 110 6.30 -21.27 10.60
C GLY A 110 4.89 -20.70 10.50
N THR A 111 3.98 -21.48 9.95
CA THR A 111 2.57 -21.11 9.78
C THR A 111 1.77 -21.53 10.99
N ALA A 112 1.09 -20.58 11.64
CA ALA A 112 0.21 -20.82 12.75
C ALA A 112 -1.17 -21.28 12.28
N GLN A 113 -1.73 -22.26 12.99
CA GLN A 113 -3.12 -22.71 12.83
C GLN A 113 -3.77 -22.82 14.20
N PHE A 114 -4.94 -22.22 14.40
CA PHE A 114 -5.72 -22.36 15.61
C PHE A 114 -6.21 -23.80 15.77
N LEU A 115 -6.01 -24.36 16.94
CA LEU A 115 -6.64 -25.60 17.39
C LEU A 115 -7.90 -25.31 18.21
N ASN A 116 -7.92 -24.18 18.90
CA ASN A 116 -9.04 -23.57 19.62
C ASN A 116 -8.67 -22.13 20.00
N SER A 117 -9.55 -21.42 20.73
CA SER A 117 -9.37 -20.03 21.16
C SER A 117 -8.16 -19.76 22.06
N GLN A 118 -7.46 -20.79 22.54
CA GLN A 118 -6.33 -20.68 23.46
C GLN A 118 -5.05 -21.38 22.98
N LYS A 119 -5.12 -22.13 21.86
CA LYS A 119 -4.00 -22.93 21.37
C LYS A 119 -3.84 -22.79 19.85
N ILE A 120 -2.59 -22.66 19.43
CA ILE A 120 -2.19 -22.76 18.03
C ILE A 120 -1.19 -23.88 17.83
N LYS A 121 -1.16 -24.43 16.60
CA LYS A 121 -0.12 -25.34 16.13
C LYS A 121 0.79 -24.61 15.15
N VAL A 122 2.12 -24.81 15.28
CA VAL A 122 3.13 -24.36 14.31
C VAL A 122 4.03 -25.54 14.01
N GLY A 123 3.97 -26.10 12.81
CA GLY A 123 4.63 -27.35 12.47
C GLY A 123 4.11 -28.49 13.36
N LYS A 124 5.02 -29.16 14.09
CA LYS A 124 4.68 -30.25 15.04
C LYS A 124 4.43 -29.79 16.47
N LYS A 125 4.66 -28.50 16.78
CA LYS A 125 4.59 -27.97 18.15
C LYS A 125 3.28 -27.23 18.40
N THR A 126 2.77 -27.34 19.62
CA THR A 126 1.59 -26.60 20.10
C THR A 126 2.01 -25.53 21.08
N TYR A 127 1.41 -24.34 20.95
CA TYR A 127 1.66 -23.18 21.81
C TYR A 127 0.33 -22.70 22.39
N GLN A 128 0.38 -22.20 23.62
CA GLN A 128 -0.79 -21.71 24.34
C GLN A 128 -0.57 -20.27 24.77
N ALA A 129 -1.61 -19.43 24.67
CA ALA A 129 -1.61 -18.06 25.16
C ALA A 129 -2.95 -17.68 25.78
N LYS A 130 -2.93 -16.64 26.64
CA LYS A 130 -4.14 -16.01 27.17
C LYS A 130 -4.85 -15.22 26.09
N LYS A 131 -4.08 -14.56 25.18
CA LYS A 131 -4.59 -13.72 24.08
C LYS A 131 -3.81 -13.94 22.80
N PHE A 132 -4.48 -13.71 21.68
CA PHE A 132 -3.88 -13.76 20.33
C PHE A 132 -4.17 -12.48 19.57
N ILE A 133 -3.21 -12.03 18.77
CA ILE A 133 -3.41 -10.96 17.78
C ILE A 133 -3.10 -11.53 16.40
N ILE A 134 -4.10 -11.53 15.51
CA ILE A 134 -3.93 -11.90 14.11
C ILE A 134 -3.51 -10.64 13.35
N SER A 135 -2.32 -10.65 12.73
CA SER A 135 -1.75 -9.56 11.95
C SER A 135 -1.10 -10.07 10.65
N THR A 136 -1.77 -11.04 10.03
CA THR A 136 -1.32 -11.73 8.82
C THR A 136 -1.39 -10.88 7.56
N GLY A 137 -1.95 -9.68 7.67
CA GLY A 137 -1.99 -8.69 6.58
C GLY A 137 -2.86 -9.09 5.41
N GLY A 138 -2.49 -8.66 4.22
CA GLY A 138 -3.19 -8.94 2.97
C GLY A 138 -2.25 -9.50 1.91
N LYS A 139 -2.84 -10.17 0.91
CA LYS A 139 -2.14 -10.70 -0.27
C LYS A 139 -2.74 -10.11 -1.56
N PRO A 140 -1.99 -10.06 -2.68
CA PRO A 140 -2.54 -9.62 -3.95
C PRO A 140 -3.72 -10.48 -4.38
N ARG A 141 -4.73 -9.83 -4.97
CA ARG A 141 -5.84 -10.52 -5.63
C ARG A 141 -5.36 -11.09 -6.96
N ILE A 142 -5.57 -12.37 -7.18
CA ILE A 142 -5.29 -13.01 -8.45
C ILE A 142 -6.45 -12.74 -9.43
N PRO A 143 -6.18 -12.29 -10.67
CA PRO A 143 -7.24 -12.06 -11.65
C PRO A 143 -7.87 -13.39 -12.08
N ASN A 144 -9.19 -13.36 -12.29
CA ASN A 144 -9.91 -14.50 -12.86
C ASN A 144 -10.00 -14.30 -14.38
N ILE A 145 -9.08 -14.87 -15.12
CA ILE A 145 -9.04 -14.84 -16.59
C ILE A 145 -9.23 -16.23 -17.16
N SER A 146 -9.72 -16.30 -18.39
CA SER A 146 -10.09 -17.56 -19.03
C SER A 146 -8.90 -18.46 -19.38
N LYS A 147 -7.67 -17.89 -19.53
CA LYS A 147 -6.49 -18.64 -19.98
C LYS A 147 -5.19 -18.01 -19.51
N ASN A 148 -4.23 -18.88 -19.11
CA ASN A 148 -2.84 -18.51 -18.82
C ASN A 148 -2.64 -17.52 -17.64
N THR A 149 -3.41 -17.66 -16.57
CA THR A 149 -3.26 -16.84 -15.34
C THR A 149 -1.82 -16.83 -14.79
N LYS A 150 -1.07 -17.93 -14.97
CA LYS A 150 0.33 -18.05 -14.55
C LYS A 150 1.29 -17.10 -15.26
N LEU A 151 0.89 -16.46 -16.36
CA LEU A 151 1.69 -15.46 -17.07
C LEU A 151 1.48 -14.04 -16.51
N ILE A 152 0.57 -13.87 -15.57
CA ILE A 152 0.29 -12.60 -14.92
C ILE A 152 1.03 -12.55 -13.59
N ASN A 153 1.80 -11.50 -13.42
CA ASN A 153 2.53 -11.21 -12.18
C ASN A 153 1.70 -10.29 -11.29
N THR A 154 1.90 -10.40 -9.99
CA THR A 154 1.24 -9.54 -8.99
C THR A 154 2.17 -8.40 -8.54
N SER A 155 1.64 -7.52 -7.67
CA SER A 155 2.44 -6.47 -7.03
C SER A 155 3.59 -7.01 -6.16
N ASP A 156 3.53 -8.26 -5.72
CA ASP A 156 4.61 -8.86 -4.94
C ASP A 156 5.75 -9.35 -5.85
N ASP A 157 5.42 -9.82 -7.07
CA ASP A 157 6.38 -10.36 -8.04
C ASP A 157 7.24 -9.26 -8.70
N ILE A 158 6.70 -8.04 -8.84
CA ILE A 158 7.38 -6.93 -9.52
C ILE A 158 8.75 -6.59 -8.91
N PHE A 159 8.93 -6.83 -7.62
CA PHE A 159 10.17 -6.55 -6.91
C PHE A 159 11.29 -7.57 -7.17
N THR A 160 10.98 -8.69 -7.83
CA THR A 160 11.94 -9.71 -8.25
C THR A 160 12.28 -9.64 -9.74
N LEU A 161 11.85 -8.58 -10.42
CA LEU A 161 12.01 -8.37 -11.85
C LEU A 161 13.50 -8.31 -12.24
N LYS A 162 13.98 -9.36 -12.93
CA LYS A 162 15.42 -9.50 -13.26
C LYS A 162 15.89 -8.59 -14.38
N LYS A 163 14.99 -8.16 -15.26
CA LYS A 163 15.27 -7.32 -16.43
C LYS A 163 14.14 -6.30 -16.61
N LEU A 164 14.49 -5.06 -16.88
CA LEU A 164 13.51 -4.02 -17.20
C LEU A 164 12.83 -4.37 -18.54
N PRO A 165 11.49 -4.53 -18.60
CA PRO A 165 10.78 -4.80 -19.83
C PRO A 165 10.78 -3.57 -20.75
N LYS A 166 10.61 -3.78 -22.06
CA LYS A 166 10.40 -2.66 -22.99
C LYS A 166 8.93 -2.19 -23.00
N ARG A 167 8.01 -3.14 -22.80
CA ARG A 167 6.55 -2.92 -22.81
C ARG A 167 5.94 -3.63 -21.61
N MET A 168 5.02 -2.97 -20.94
CA MET A 168 4.33 -3.50 -19.76
C MET A 168 2.84 -3.19 -19.85
N VAL A 169 2.02 -4.22 -19.62
CA VAL A 169 0.60 -4.02 -19.33
C VAL A 169 0.39 -4.06 -17.83
N ILE A 170 -0.31 -3.05 -17.31
CA ILE A 170 -0.69 -2.98 -15.89
C ILE A 170 -2.21 -3.01 -15.82
N GLU A 171 -2.78 -4.00 -15.13
CA GLU A 171 -4.20 -4.09 -14.87
C GLU A 171 -4.53 -3.58 -13.47
N GLY A 172 -5.39 -2.57 -13.40
CA GLY A 172 -5.86 -1.96 -12.15
C GLY A 172 -6.01 -0.45 -12.26
N GLY A 173 -6.84 0.13 -11.38
CA GLY A 173 -7.09 1.57 -11.32
C GLY A 173 -6.83 2.16 -9.93
N GLY A 174 -6.34 1.36 -8.98
CA GLY A 174 -5.97 1.80 -7.64
C GLY A 174 -4.53 2.35 -7.57
N TYR A 175 -4.15 2.88 -6.40
CA TYR A 175 -2.87 3.55 -6.20
C TYR A 175 -1.66 2.66 -6.57
N ILE A 176 -1.70 1.34 -6.31
CA ILE A 176 -0.62 0.41 -6.65
C ILE A 176 -0.39 0.39 -8.17
N ALA A 177 -1.45 0.23 -8.96
CA ALA A 177 -1.37 0.20 -10.41
C ALA A 177 -0.83 1.52 -10.97
N ILE A 178 -1.34 2.64 -10.45
CA ILE A 178 -0.99 3.98 -10.92
C ILE A 178 0.46 4.34 -10.56
N GLU A 179 0.91 4.05 -9.35
CA GLU A 179 2.30 4.26 -8.94
C GLU A 179 3.27 3.48 -9.84
N PHE A 180 3.03 2.19 -10.08
CA PHE A 180 3.87 1.41 -10.98
C PHE A 180 3.80 1.88 -12.43
N ALA A 181 2.63 2.33 -12.91
CA ALA A 181 2.52 2.90 -14.24
C ALA A 181 3.43 4.12 -14.41
N PHE A 182 3.43 5.04 -13.44
CA PHE A 182 4.31 6.21 -13.47
C PHE A 182 5.79 5.85 -13.29
N ILE A 183 6.12 4.95 -12.37
CA ILE A 183 7.49 4.49 -12.13
C ILE A 183 8.09 3.91 -13.41
N PHE A 184 7.43 2.94 -14.04
CA PHE A 184 7.96 2.28 -15.23
C PHE A 184 7.96 3.18 -16.46
N ALA A 185 6.94 4.02 -16.63
CA ALA A 185 6.92 5.02 -17.70
C ALA A 185 8.06 6.03 -17.58
N ASN A 186 8.40 6.48 -16.37
CA ASN A 186 9.56 7.37 -16.13
C ASN A 186 10.91 6.66 -16.37
N LEU A 187 10.97 5.33 -16.22
CA LEU A 187 12.13 4.51 -16.57
C LEU A 187 12.21 4.19 -18.08
N GLY A 188 11.30 4.72 -18.90
CA GLY A 188 11.30 4.55 -20.36
C GLY A 188 10.58 3.30 -20.85
N VAL A 189 9.85 2.59 -19.99
CA VAL A 189 8.99 1.46 -20.38
C VAL A 189 7.72 1.99 -21.04
N LYS A 190 7.28 1.42 -22.16
CA LYS A 190 5.95 1.69 -22.74
C LYS A 190 4.90 1.01 -21.87
N VAL A 191 4.02 1.81 -21.27
CA VAL A 191 3.01 1.32 -20.32
C VAL A 191 1.62 1.43 -20.92
N ASP A 192 0.90 0.32 -20.96
CA ASP A 192 -0.54 0.24 -21.22
C ASP A 192 -1.26 -0.06 -19.90
N LEU A 193 -2.07 0.89 -19.42
CA LEU A 193 -2.87 0.73 -18.20
C LEU A 193 -4.29 0.30 -18.56
N VAL A 194 -4.70 -0.87 -18.10
CA VAL A 194 -6.03 -1.44 -18.33
C VAL A 194 -6.86 -1.35 -17.06
N TYR A 195 -8.04 -0.74 -17.13
CA TYR A 195 -8.92 -0.62 -15.98
C TYR A 195 -10.40 -0.71 -16.35
N ARG A 196 -11.15 -1.48 -15.57
CA ARG A 196 -12.59 -1.73 -15.79
C ARG A 196 -13.50 -0.52 -15.55
N GLY A 197 -13.05 0.45 -14.78
CA GLY A 197 -13.83 1.65 -14.46
C GLY A 197 -13.58 2.78 -15.46
N LYS A 198 -14.41 3.82 -15.37
CA LYS A 198 -14.31 5.03 -16.20
C LYS A 198 -13.20 5.97 -15.76
N GLN A 199 -12.87 5.96 -14.45
CA GLN A 199 -11.88 6.85 -13.83
C GLN A 199 -10.97 6.07 -12.90
N ILE A 200 -9.66 6.24 -13.03
CA ILE A 200 -8.65 5.69 -12.10
C ILE A 200 -8.74 6.38 -10.73
N LEU A 201 -8.14 5.79 -9.70
CA LEU A 201 -8.11 6.35 -8.34
C LEU A 201 -9.49 6.77 -7.82
N LYS A 202 -10.52 5.94 -8.01
CA LYS A 202 -11.94 6.23 -7.75
C LYS A 202 -12.24 6.80 -6.35
N SER A 203 -11.40 6.55 -5.35
CA SER A 203 -11.56 7.06 -3.97
C SER A 203 -10.91 8.44 -3.75
N PHE A 204 -10.28 9.01 -4.77
CA PHE A 204 -9.65 10.32 -4.71
C PHE A 204 -10.56 11.37 -5.36
N ASP A 205 -10.27 12.64 -5.08
CA ASP A 205 -10.97 13.75 -5.70
C ASP A 205 -10.84 13.69 -7.24
N SER A 206 -11.97 13.80 -7.94
CA SER A 206 -12.02 13.58 -9.40
C SER A 206 -11.20 14.62 -10.16
N GLU A 207 -11.24 15.88 -9.74
CA GLU A 207 -10.51 16.98 -10.38
C GLU A 207 -8.99 16.82 -10.24
N ILE A 208 -8.53 16.36 -9.07
CA ILE A 208 -7.11 16.00 -8.85
C ILE A 208 -6.68 14.87 -9.79
N VAL A 209 -7.52 13.87 -10.00
CA VAL A 209 -7.21 12.75 -10.90
C VAL A 209 -7.16 13.21 -12.36
N ASP A 210 -8.11 14.04 -12.78
CA ASP A 210 -8.14 14.59 -14.14
C ASP A 210 -6.91 15.48 -14.40
N PHE A 211 -6.54 16.29 -13.40
CA PHE A 211 -5.32 17.10 -13.46
C PHE A 211 -4.05 16.24 -13.60
N LEU A 212 -3.95 15.11 -12.86
CA LEU A 212 -2.86 14.16 -13.01
C LEU A 212 -2.77 13.61 -14.44
N ILE A 213 -3.91 13.18 -15.01
CA ILE A 213 -3.96 12.61 -16.36
C ILE A 213 -3.52 13.66 -17.39
N GLN A 214 -4.04 14.88 -17.30
CA GLN A 214 -3.68 16.00 -18.18
C GLN A 214 -2.21 16.40 -18.06
N SER A 215 -1.65 16.38 -16.85
CA SER A 215 -0.24 16.66 -16.56
C SER A 215 0.72 15.56 -17.04
N THR A 216 0.20 14.39 -17.40
CA THR A 216 1.01 13.27 -17.88
C THR A 216 1.38 13.49 -19.36
N PRO A 217 2.69 13.49 -19.73
CA PRO A 217 3.08 13.67 -21.12
C PRO A 217 2.42 12.64 -22.04
N LYS A 218 1.86 13.11 -23.16
CA LYS A 218 1.19 12.25 -24.15
C LYS A 218 2.09 11.08 -24.56
N GLY A 219 1.51 9.87 -24.59
CA GLY A 219 2.21 8.65 -25.01
C GLY A 219 3.10 7.98 -23.95
N LYS A 220 3.29 8.57 -22.75
CA LYS A 220 4.00 7.88 -21.65
C LYS A 220 3.21 6.71 -21.08
N ILE A 221 1.93 6.92 -20.83
CA ILE A 221 0.99 5.89 -20.35
C ILE A 221 -0.21 5.91 -21.29
N LYS A 222 -0.56 4.74 -21.82
CA LYS A 222 -1.77 4.58 -22.63
C LYS A 222 -2.87 3.98 -21.78
N TYR A 223 -3.97 4.70 -21.62
CA TYR A 223 -5.09 4.28 -20.80
C TYR A 223 -6.10 3.49 -21.63
N HIS A 224 -6.50 2.31 -21.15
CA HIS A 224 -7.58 1.46 -21.67
C HIS A 224 -8.63 1.33 -20.57
N LEU A 225 -9.47 2.36 -20.42
CA LEU A 225 -10.56 2.40 -19.46
C LEU A 225 -11.75 1.55 -19.93
N GLU A 226 -12.68 1.26 -19.02
CA GLU A 226 -13.87 0.43 -19.26
C GLU A 226 -13.52 -0.93 -19.89
N SER A 227 -12.37 -1.49 -19.50
CA SER A 227 -11.85 -2.72 -20.07
C SER A 227 -11.07 -3.54 -19.07
N GLN A 228 -11.03 -4.85 -19.27
CA GLN A 228 -10.30 -5.81 -18.42
C GLN A 228 -9.52 -6.78 -19.30
N ILE A 229 -8.55 -7.46 -18.72
CA ILE A 229 -7.88 -8.58 -19.38
C ILE A 229 -8.83 -9.78 -19.39
N GLU A 230 -9.18 -10.26 -20.58
CA GLU A 230 -10.03 -11.44 -20.78
C GLU A 230 -9.21 -12.72 -20.82
N LYS A 231 -8.11 -12.69 -21.58
CA LYS A 231 -7.16 -13.81 -21.71
C LYS A 231 -5.78 -13.32 -22.13
N VAL A 232 -4.80 -14.16 -21.88
CA VAL A 232 -3.40 -13.95 -22.32
C VAL A 232 -3.00 -15.12 -23.21
N ASP A 233 -2.51 -14.84 -24.40
CA ASP A 233 -1.90 -15.82 -25.29
C ASP A 233 -0.39 -15.60 -25.34
N LYS A 234 0.39 -16.68 -25.35
CA LYS A 234 1.85 -16.62 -25.47
C LYS A 234 2.24 -16.82 -26.95
N SER A 235 2.93 -15.85 -27.52
CA SER A 235 3.62 -15.96 -28.80
C SER A 235 5.11 -16.24 -28.56
N LYS A 236 5.90 -16.57 -29.60
CA LYS A 236 7.32 -16.92 -29.47
C LYS A 236 8.11 -15.94 -28.58
N ASN A 237 7.92 -14.64 -28.74
CA ASN A 237 8.66 -13.60 -28.03
C ASN A 237 7.79 -12.61 -27.25
N ASP A 238 6.45 -12.72 -27.36
CA ASP A 238 5.51 -11.73 -26.85
C ASP A 238 4.38 -12.39 -26.06
N LEU A 239 3.80 -11.60 -25.15
CA LEU A 239 2.51 -11.86 -24.54
C LEU A 239 1.45 -11.07 -25.32
N ILE A 240 0.41 -11.72 -25.80
CA ILE A 240 -0.72 -11.09 -26.47
C ILE A 240 -1.88 -11.04 -25.50
N ILE A 241 -2.19 -9.84 -25.05
CA ILE A 241 -3.24 -9.55 -24.08
C ILE A 241 -4.51 -9.20 -24.82
N ASN A 242 -5.56 -10.01 -24.65
CA ASN A 242 -6.87 -9.74 -25.24
C ASN A 242 -7.73 -9.06 -24.16
N LEU A 243 -8.33 -7.94 -24.54
CA LEU A 243 -9.19 -7.16 -23.67
C LEU A 243 -10.67 -7.45 -23.94
N THR A 244 -11.52 -7.21 -22.95
CA THR A 244 -12.98 -7.38 -23.05
C THR A 244 -13.62 -6.53 -24.16
N ASN A 245 -13.02 -5.40 -24.51
CA ASN A 245 -13.44 -4.54 -25.64
C ASN A 245 -12.87 -5.00 -27.01
N LYS A 246 -12.38 -6.25 -27.11
CA LYS A 246 -11.82 -6.88 -28.32
C LYS A 246 -10.49 -6.30 -28.81
N LYS A 247 -9.91 -5.32 -28.11
CA LYS A 247 -8.54 -4.85 -28.43
C LYS A 247 -7.50 -5.88 -28.01
N LYS A 248 -6.38 -5.91 -28.73
CA LYS A 248 -5.22 -6.75 -28.43
C LYS A 248 -4.00 -5.86 -28.17
N ILE A 249 -3.23 -6.21 -27.15
CA ILE A 249 -2.01 -5.49 -26.76
C ILE A 249 -0.86 -6.51 -26.72
N SER A 250 0.28 -6.17 -27.32
CA SER A 250 1.51 -6.95 -27.22
C SER A 250 2.38 -6.39 -26.10
N SER A 251 2.90 -7.25 -25.23
CA SER A 251 3.68 -6.86 -24.07
C SER A 251 4.76 -7.88 -23.72
N ASP A 252 5.79 -7.44 -22.98
CA ASP A 252 6.85 -8.29 -22.45
C ASP A 252 6.57 -8.73 -21.01
N TYR A 253 5.69 -7.97 -20.29
CA TYR A 253 5.37 -8.21 -18.90
C TYR A 253 3.94 -7.77 -18.57
N ILE A 254 3.25 -8.54 -17.74
CA ILE A 254 1.91 -8.22 -17.25
C ILE A 254 1.96 -8.12 -15.73
N LEU A 255 1.53 -6.98 -15.21
CA LEU A 255 1.34 -6.72 -13.79
C LEU A 255 -0.16 -6.60 -13.49
N SER A 256 -0.70 -7.47 -12.66
CA SER A 256 -2.04 -7.31 -12.11
C SER A 256 -1.97 -6.66 -10.74
N ALA A 257 -2.60 -5.49 -10.61
CA ALA A 257 -2.73 -4.70 -9.39
C ALA A 257 -4.20 -4.34 -9.13
N ILE A 258 -5.08 -5.36 -9.23
CA ILE A 258 -6.55 -5.24 -9.13
C ILE A 258 -7.08 -5.24 -7.68
N GLY A 259 -6.21 -5.07 -6.72
CA GLY A 259 -6.51 -4.99 -5.30
C GLY A 259 -5.81 -6.06 -4.47
N ARG A 260 -6.06 -6.00 -3.16
CA ARG A 260 -5.55 -6.96 -2.17
C ARG A 260 -6.73 -7.57 -1.41
N VAL A 261 -6.53 -8.75 -0.86
CA VAL A 261 -7.51 -9.46 -0.03
C VAL A 261 -6.87 -9.83 1.31
N ALA A 262 -7.67 -9.89 2.36
CA ALA A 262 -7.20 -10.29 3.68
C ALA A 262 -6.59 -11.70 3.65
N ASN A 263 -5.47 -11.88 4.36
CA ASN A 263 -4.78 -13.17 4.41
C ASN A 263 -5.28 -13.99 5.60
N THR A 264 -6.46 -14.60 5.44
CA THR A 264 -7.17 -15.35 6.48
C THR A 264 -7.19 -16.86 6.23
N GLU A 265 -6.65 -17.32 5.10
CA GLU A 265 -6.65 -18.73 4.72
C GLU A 265 -5.69 -19.56 5.58
N ASN A 266 -6.06 -20.81 5.84
CA ASN A 266 -5.24 -21.79 6.56
C ASN A 266 -4.85 -21.40 8.00
N LEU A 267 -5.58 -20.47 8.62
CA LEU A 267 -5.37 -20.08 10.01
C LEU A 267 -6.08 -21.00 11.02
N GLY A 268 -6.97 -21.90 10.56
CA GLY A 268 -7.79 -22.76 11.44
C GLY A 268 -8.86 -21.96 12.19
N LEU A 269 -9.39 -20.89 11.58
CA LEU A 269 -10.39 -20.00 12.21
C LEU A 269 -11.70 -20.74 12.51
N GLU A 270 -12.01 -21.80 11.77
CA GLU A 270 -13.13 -22.70 11.98
C GLU A 270 -13.11 -23.39 13.36
N ASN A 271 -11.97 -23.45 14.02
CA ASN A 271 -11.79 -23.97 15.37
C ASN A 271 -11.98 -22.90 16.45
N THR A 272 -12.45 -21.70 16.09
CA THR A 272 -12.62 -20.54 16.97
C THR A 272 -13.99 -19.88 16.73
N ASN A 273 -14.33 -18.86 17.51
CA ASN A 273 -15.52 -18.05 17.30
C ASN A 273 -15.27 -16.82 16.38
N VAL A 274 -14.12 -16.76 15.70
CA VAL A 274 -13.79 -15.66 14.79
C VAL A 274 -14.70 -15.66 13.58
N GLN A 275 -15.35 -14.54 13.32
CA GLN A 275 -16.19 -14.33 12.14
C GLN A 275 -15.46 -13.53 11.06
N LEU A 276 -15.78 -13.83 9.80
CA LEU A 276 -15.30 -13.11 8.63
C LEU A 276 -16.41 -12.25 8.04
N ASN A 277 -16.03 -11.11 7.46
CA ASN A 277 -16.89 -10.31 6.61
C ASN A 277 -17.06 -10.99 5.22
N GLU A 278 -17.98 -10.50 4.39
CA GLU A 278 -18.22 -11.01 3.02
C GLU A 278 -16.94 -10.98 2.16
N ASN A 279 -16.08 -10.00 2.34
CA ASN A 279 -14.78 -9.86 1.65
C ASN A 279 -13.68 -10.75 2.24
N LYS A 280 -14.02 -11.66 3.18
CA LYS A 280 -13.13 -12.57 3.91
C LYS A 280 -12.13 -11.89 4.86
N SER A 281 -12.29 -10.60 5.16
CA SER A 281 -11.54 -9.95 6.23
C SER A 281 -12.08 -10.35 7.61
N ILE A 282 -11.24 -10.27 8.65
CA ILE A 282 -11.66 -10.60 10.02
C ILE A 282 -12.57 -9.48 10.54
N LYS A 283 -13.77 -9.88 11.03
CA LYS A 283 -14.70 -8.97 11.67
C LYS A 283 -14.23 -8.63 13.09
N VAL A 284 -14.10 -7.33 13.36
CA VAL A 284 -13.70 -6.81 14.68
C VAL A 284 -14.61 -5.67 15.13
N ASN A 285 -14.66 -5.45 16.45
CA ASN A 285 -15.28 -4.27 17.02
C ASN A 285 -14.31 -3.05 17.01
N ARG A 286 -14.76 -1.88 17.53
CA ARG A 286 -13.94 -0.65 17.62
C ARG A 286 -12.65 -0.80 18.41
N HIS A 287 -12.49 -1.87 19.17
CA HIS A 287 -11.33 -2.20 19.98
C HIS A 287 -10.48 -3.33 19.37
N PHE A 288 -10.69 -3.63 18.10
CA PHE A 288 -9.98 -4.69 17.35
C PHE A 288 -10.18 -6.10 17.90
N GLN A 289 -11.19 -6.33 18.75
CA GLN A 289 -11.56 -7.65 19.29
C GLN A 289 -12.49 -8.34 18.29
N THR A 290 -12.27 -9.62 18.07
CA THR A 290 -13.15 -10.47 17.26
C THR A 290 -14.35 -10.95 18.07
N ASN A 291 -15.19 -11.81 17.50
CA ASN A 291 -16.25 -12.50 18.23
C ASN A 291 -15.73 -13.52 19.27
N ASP A 292 -14.45 -13.89 19.17
CA ASP A 292 -13.75 -14.66 20.18
C ASP A 292 -13.07 -13.72 21.21
N SER A 293 -13.41 -13.86 22.49
CA SER A 293 -12.94 -12.95 23.55
C SER A 293 -11.43 -12.93 23.76
N ASN A 294 -10.72 -13.96 23.28
CA ASN A 294 -9.27 -14.10 23.42
C ASN A 294 -8.51 -13.71 22.15
N ILE A 295 -9.21 -13.47 21.03
CA ILE A 295 -8.60 -13.23 19.71
C ILE A 295 -8.92 -11.82 19.22
N TYR A 296 -7.88 -11.13 18.79
CA TYR A 296 -7.89 -9.77 18.25
C TYR A 296 -7.29 -9.79 16.83
N ALA A 297 -7.56 -8.75 16.04
CA ALA A 297 -6.93 -8.63 14.73
C ALA A 297 -6.63 -7.17 14.39
N VAL A 298 -5.48 -6.90 13.71
CA VAL A 298 -5.03 -5.56 13.31
C VAL A 298 -4.36 -5.57 11.94
N GLY A 299 -4.34 -4.43 11.28
CA GLY A 299 -3.74 -4.23 9.96
C GLY A 299 -4.63 -4.73 8.82
N ASP A 300 -4.04 -5.01 7.65
CA ASP A 300 -4.78 -5.29 6.42
C ASP A 300 -5.71 -6.52 6.51
N VAL A 301 -5.51 -7.39 7.50
CA VAL A 301 -6.35 -8.58 7.70
C VAL A 301 -7.79 -8.22 8.13
N ILE A 302 -8.01 -7.00 8.67
CA ILE A 302 -9.35 -6.51 9.01
C ILE A 302 -9.96 -5.63 7.91
N ASP A 303 -9.20 -5.28 6.88
CA ASP A 303 -9.59 -4.49 5.70
C ASP A 303 -10.30 -3.16 6.06
N TYR A 304 -9.75 -2.43 7.02
CA TYR A 304 -10.26 -1.11 7.41
C TYR A 304 -9.63 0.01 6.56
N VAL A 305 -8.37 0.36 6.84
CA VAL A 305 -7.53 1.25 6.03
C VAL A 305 -6.16 0.61 5.88
N ASN A 306 -5.86 0.14 4.68
CA ASN A 306 -4.70 -0.69 4.38
C ASN A 306 -3.43 0.15 4.20
N LEU A 307 -3.02 0.84 5.29
CA LEU A 307 -1.81 1.67 5.36
C LEU A 307 -0.93 1.26 6.54
N THR A 308 0.37 1.24 6.31
CA THR A 308 1.37 0.88 7.34
C THR A 308 1.27 1.72 8.61
N PRO A 309 1.14 3.07 8.58
CA PRO A 309 0.99 3.87 9.79
C PRO A 309 -0.27 3.49 10.59
N VAL A 310 -1.35 3.16 9.91
CA VAL A 310 -2.61 2.72 10.54
C VAL A 310 -2.41 1.39 11.26
N ALA A 311 -1.84 0.39 10.58
CA ALA A 311 -1.56 -0.91 11.19
C ALA A 311 -0.64 -0.79 12.42
N ILE A 312 0.39 0.07 12.36
CA ILE A 312 1.29 0.37 13.49
C ILE A 312 0.50 0.98 14.64
N ARG A 313 -0.39 1.95 14.37
CA ARG A 313 -1.20 2.63 15.38
C ARG A 313 -2.19 1.67 16.03
N GLN A 314 -2.88 0.85 15.23
CA GLN A 314 -3.77 -0.20 15.72
C GLN A 314 -3.06 -1.19 16.65
N GLY A 315 -1.89 -1.68 16.24
CA GLY A 315 -1.09 -2.60 17.04
C GLY A 315 -0.61 -1.97 18.37
N HIS A 316 -0.22 -0.70 18.36
CA HIS A 316 0.18 0.04 19.57
C HIS A 316 -1.00 0.22 20.51
N PHE A 317 -2.10 0.80 20.02
CA PHE A 317 -3.33 1.00 20.80
C PHE A 317 -3.83 -0.29 21.45
N LEU A 318 -3.86 -1.39 20.67
CA LEU A 318 -4.34 -2.67 21.18
C LEU A 318 -3.43 -3.22 22.27
N ALA A 319 -2.11 -3.12 22.12
CA ALA A 319 -1.16 -3.57 23.15
C ALA A 319 -1.29 -2.76 24.44
N ASP A 320 -1.42 -1.43 24.34
CA ASP A 320 -1.68 -0.55 25.49
C ASP A 320 -2.99 -0.95 26.18
N LYS A 321 -4.06 -1.15 25.42
CA LYS A 321 -5.37 -1.53 25.98
C LYS A 321 -5.34 -2.87 26.70
N LEU A 322 -4.56 -3.83 26.22
CA LEU A 322 -4.52 -5.18 26.78
C LEU A 322 -3.57 -5.33 27.98
N PHE A 323 -2.50 -4.55 28.04
CA PHE A 323 -1.38 -4.77 28.95
C PHE A 323 -0.95 -3.52 29.75
N ASN A 324 -1.47 -2.33 29.42
CA ASN A 324 -1.21 -1.12 30.18
C ASN A 324 -2.38 -0.84 31.13
N ASN A 325 -2.10 -0.80 32.42
CA ASN A 325 -3.10 -0.51 33.46
C ASN A 325 -3.54 0.97 33.47
N LYS A 326 -2.92 1.83 32.62
CA LYS A 326 -3.30 3.26 32.51
C LYS A 326 -4.42 3.42 31.50
N LYS A 327 -5.19 4.53 31.61
CA LYS A 327 -6.22 4.89 30.65
C LYS A 327 -5.59 5.06 29.27
N THR A 328 -6.04 4.25 28.31
CA THR A 328 -5.60 4.34 26.90
C THR A 328 -6.28 5.52 26.21
N ILE A 329 -5.52 6.26 25.40
CA ILE A 329 -6.08 7.29 24.52
C ILE A 329 -6.78 6.57 23.35
N GLU A 330 -8.07 6.84 23.16
CA GLU A 330 -8.77 6.38 21.95
C GLU A 330 -8.27 7.19 20.76
N TYR A 331 -8.01 6.51 19.65
CA TYR A 331 -7.56 7.13 18.41
C TYR A 331 -8.70 7.16 17.41
N ASP A 332 -8.89 8.31 16.80
CA ASP A 332 -9.68 8.42 15.59
C ASP A 332 -8.84 7.99 14.38
N PHE A 333 -9.43 7.17 13.53
CA PHE A 333 -8.85 6.70 12.28
C PHE A 333 -9.57 7.30 11.07
N ALA A 334 -10.29 8.41 11.20
CA ALA A 334 -11.07 9.02 10.13
C ALA A 334 -10.18 9.82 9.17
N ASN A 335 -9.46 10.81 9.66
CA ASN A 335 -8.69 11.73 8.82
C ASN A 335 -7.23 11.29 8.63
N ILE A 336 -7.01 10.25 7.83
CA ILE A 336 -5.68 9.68 7.60
C ILE A 336 -5.08 10.28 6.32
N PRO A 337 -3.97 11.04 6.41
CA PRO A 337 -3.30 11.54 5.23
C PRO A 337 -2.78 10.39 4.37
N THR A 338 -3.04 10.50 3.08
CA THR A 338 -2.69 9.49 2.09
C THR A 338 -1.95 10.13 0.93
N ALA A 339 -0.87 9.49 0.46
CA ALA A 339 -0.11 9.93 -0.69
C ALA A 339 -0.07 8.86 -1.77
N VAL A 340 -0.12 9.30 -3.05
CA VAL A 340 0.13 8.45 -4.22
C VAL A 340 1.39 8.96 -4.92
N PHE A 341 2.39 8.08 -5.04
CA PHE A 341 3.71 8.41 -5.58
C PHE A 341 3.72 8.37 -7.11
N THR A 342 2.93 9.26 -7.70
CA THR A 342 2.92 9.59 -9.14
C THR A 342 3.97 10.67 -9.46
N SER A 343 3.95 11.25 -10.64
CA SER A 343 4.85 12.33 -11.02
C SER A 343 4.08 13.37 -11.87
N PRO A 344 3.53 14.42 -11.21
CA PRO A 344 3.64 14.84 -9.79
C PRO A 344 2.91 13.91 -8.81
N GLN A 345 3.24 14.00 -7.51
CA GLN A 345 2.59 13.23 -6.44
C GLN A 345 1.19 13.77 -6.14
N ILE A 346 0.33 12.89 -5.62
CA ILE A 346 -0.95 13.28 -5.02
C ILE A 346 -0.87 13.13 -3.51
N GLY A 347 -1.41 14.12 -2.77
CA GLY A 347 -1.67 14.06 -1.34
C GLY A 347 -3.14 14.34 -1.06
N THR A 348 -3.76 13.57 -0.17
CA THR A 348 -5.17 13.76 0.22
C THR A 348 -5.39 13.45 1.70
N VAL A 349 -6.28 14.20 2.33
CA VAL A 349 -6.80 13.93 3.68
C VAL A 349 -8.22 14.49 3.79
N GLY A 350 -9.07 13.81 4.55
CA GLY A 350 -10.46 14.22 4.80
C GLY A 350 -11.40 13.99 3.61
N LEU A 351 -12.47 14.75 3.54
CA LEU A 351 -13.58 14.57 2.61
C LEU A 351 -13.32 15.27 1.26
N THR A 352 -13.72 14.63 0.16
CA THR A 352 -13.93 15.33 -1.10
C THR A 352 -15.26 16.09 -1.07
N LEU A 353 -15.46 17.05 -1.97
CA LEU A 353 -16.75 17.78 -2.06
C LEU A 353 -17.91 16.80 -2.34
N GLU A 354 -17.67 15.77 -3.15
CA GLU A 354 -18.67 14.73 -3.43
C GLU A 354 -19.04 13.93 -2.17
N MET A 355 -18.03 13.58 -1.35
CA MET A 355 -18.25 12.90 -0.07
C MET A 355 -19.01 13.80 0.92
N ALA A 356 -18.67 15.08 1.03
CA ALA A 356 -19.37 16.05 1.86
C ALA A 356 -20.84 16.15 1.46
N LYS A 357 -21.14 16.30 0.16
CA LYS A 357 -22.52 16.31 -0.37
C LYS A 357 -23.27 15.02 -0.05
N LYS A 358 -22.64 13.86 -0.23
CA LYS A 358 -23.23 12.56 0.10
C LYS A 358 -23.57 12.43 1.58
N ASN A 359 -22.75 13.01 2.45
CA ASN A 359 -22.95 13.06 3.89
C ASN A 359 -23.90 14.20 4.32
N LYS A 360 -24.53 14.92 3.36
CA LYS A 360 -25.42 16.04 3.58
C LYS A 360 -24.76 17.22 4.33
N ILE A 361 -23.47 17.40 4.15
CA ILE A 361 -22.71 18.54 4.68
C ILE A 361 -22.73 19.63 3.61
N ASP A 362 -23.18 20.85 3.97
CA ASP A 362 -23.15 22.00 3.07
C ASP A 362 -21.74 22.58 3.03
N ALA A 363 -20.99 22.20 2.01
CA ALA A 363 -19.59 22.54 1.82
C ALA A 363 -19.36 23.26 0.50
N TYR A 364 -18.26 23.99 0.42
CA TYR A 364 -17.74 24.57 -0.81
C TYR A 364 -16.24 24.26 -0.96
N GLU A 365 -15.71 24.48 -2.14
CA GLU A 365 -14.30 24.26 -2.44
C GLU A 365 -13.58 25.56 -2.78
N LEU A 366 -12.32 25.64 -2.40
CA LEU A 366 -11.37 26.64 -2.87
C LEU A 366 -10.24 25.92 -3.61
N THR A 367 -9.95 26.38 -4.80
CA THR A 367 -8.90 25.79 -5.66
C THR A 367 -7.88 26.83 -6.06
N THR A 368 -6.64 26.39 -6.25
CA THR A 368 -5.60 27.20 -6.87
C THR A 368 -4.71 26.34 -7.74
N ASN A 369 -4.38 26.87 -8.90
CA ASN A 369 -3.48 26.23 -9.86
C ASN A 369 -2.35 27.21 -10.24
N PHE A 370 -1.10 26.78 -10.09
CA PHE A 370 0.04 27.62 -10.41
C PHE A 370 1.25 26.76 -10.83
N LYS A 371 2.16 27.38 -11.54
CA LYS A 371 3.45 26.79 -11.87
C LYS A 371 4.50 27.25 -10.87
N SER A 372 5.14 26.30 -10.18
CA SER A 372 6.23 26.65 -9.26
C SER A 372 7.40 27.28 -9.99
N MET A 373 8.19 28.13 -9.29
CA MET A 373 9.34 28.82 -9.87
C MET A 373 10.35 27.84 -10.52
N LYS A 374 10.65 26.73 -9.86
CA LYS A 374 11.49 25.66 -10.41
C LYS A 374 10.99 25.16 -11.77
N LYS A 375 9.67 24.93 -11.89
CA LYS A 375 9.04 24.43 -13.14
C LYS A 375 8.96 25.50 -14.21
N THR A 376 8.76 26.75 -13.82
CA THR A 376 8.77 27.89 -14.75
C THR A 376 10.15 28.05 -15.36
N PHE A 377 11.19 28.02 -14.56
CA PHE A 377 12.57 28.17 -15.01
C PHE A 377 13.01 26.98 -15.90
N SER A 378 12.71 25.75 -15.48
CA SER A 378 13.05 24.55 -16.26
C SER A 378 12.12 24.30 -17.46
N LYS A 379 11.16 25.18 -17.71
CA LYS A 379 10.17 25.08 -18.81
C LYS A 379 9.41 23.76 -18.83
N THR A 380 9.19 23.14 -17.67
CA THR A 380 8.43 21.91 -17.54
C THR A 380 6.92 22.20 -17.47
N ASN A 381 6.10 21.44 -18.22
CA ASN A 381 4.65 21.66 -18.30
C ASN A 381 3.86 20.96 -17.18
N LYS A 382 4.37 21.01 -15.94
CA LYS A 382 3.67 20.40 -14.80
C LYS A 382 3.30 21.48 -13.81
N ASP A 383 2.02 21.75 -13.69
CA ASP A 383 1.51 22.70 -12.73
C ASP A 383 1.32 22.05 -11.36
N THR A 384 1.09 22.87 -10.35
CA THR A 384 0.72 22.48 -9.00
C THR A 384 -0.74 22.86 -8.79
N PHE A 385 -1.52 21.98 -8.17
CA PHE A 385 -2.94 22.21 -7.91
C PHE A 385 -3.26 21.89 -6.46
N TYR A 386 -3.90 22.82 -5.77
CA TYR A 386 -4.37 22.66 -4.40
C TYR A 386 -5.87 22.88 -4.33
N LYS A 387 -6.54 22.08 -3.51
CA LYS A 387 -7.97 22.12 -3.29
C LYS A 387 -8.27 21.94 -1.80
N LEU A 388 -9.08 22.84 -1.25
CA LEU A 388 -9.65 22.76 0.08
C LEU A 388 -11.15 22.53 -0.02
N VAL A 389 -11.68 21.65 0.83
CA VAL A 389 -13.12 21.48 1.05
C VAL A 389 -13.45 22.05 2.41
N ILE A 390 -14.39 23.00 2.45
CA ILE A 390 -14.67 23.83 3.63
C ILE A 390 -16.15 23.75 3.96
N ASP A 391 -16.49 23.54 5.24
CA ASP A 391 -17.85 23.64 5.74
C ASP A 391 -18.34 25.09 5.64
N LYS A 392 -19.55 25.32 5.09
CA LYS A 392 -20.09 26.63 4.94
C LYS A 392 -20.53 27.28 6.29
N LYS A 393 -20.89 26.43 7.26
CA LYS A 393 -21.43 26.86 8.53
C LYS A 393 -20.37 27.46 9.44
N ASP A 394 -19.32 26.69 9.73
CA ASP A 394 -18.31 27.05 10.72
C ASP A 394 -16.94 27.36 10.13
N LYS A 395 -16.80 27.22 8.80
CA LYS A 395 -15.55 27.43 8.04
C LYS A 395 -14.42 26.48 8.38
N THR A 396 -14.73 25.32 8.98
CA THR A 396 -13.73 24.28 9.23
C THR A 396 -13.29 23.60 7.94
N ILE A 397 -12.05 23.12 7.91
CA ILE A 397 -11.50 22.40 6.78
C ILE A 397 -11.89 20.93 6.89
N LEU A 398 -12.75 20.48 5.97
CA LEU A 398 -13.23 19.11 5.88
C LEU A 398 -12.30 18.20 5.06
N GLY A 399 -11.52 18.79 4.16
CA GLY A 399 -10.60 18.01 3.33
C GLY A 399 -9.59 18.87 2.59
N ILE A 400 -8.44 18.27 2.31
CA ILE A 400 -7.33 18.86 1.56
C ILE A 400 -6.85 17.87 0.51
N HIS A 401 -6.79 18.32 -0.75
CA HIS A 401 -6.34 17.51 -1.86
C HIS A 401 -5.31 18.31 -2.67
N ILE A 402 -4.12 17.74 -2.86
CA ILE A 402 -3.03 18.42 -3.52
C ILE A 402 -2.35 17.54 -4.56
N ILE A 403 -1.87 18.18 -5.62
CA ILE A 403 -0.99 17.57 -6.59
C ILE A 403 0.23 18.48 -6.79
N SER A 404 1.41 17.97 -6.39
CA SER A 404 2.68 18.68 -6.47
C SER A 404 3.85 17.69 -6.40
N ASP A 405 5.07 18.15 -6.63
CA ASP A 405 6.25 17.27 -6.50
C ASP A 405 6.50 16.84 -5.04
N ASP A 406 6.04 17.63 -4.04
CA ASP A 406 6.24 17.40 -2.61
C ASP A 406 4.92 17.08 -1.86
N ALA A 407 3.88 16.65 -2.58
CA ALA A 407 2.54 16.43 -2.03
C ALA A 407 2.52 15.46 -0.85
N ALA A 408 3.37 14.42 -0.86
CA ALA A 408 3.43 13.43 0.20
C ALA A 408 3.88 14.01 1.55
N GLU A 409 4.84 14.93 1.55
CA GLU A 409 5.31 15.58 2.78
C GLU A 409 4.34 16.70 3.22
N LEU A 410 3.85 17.49 2.25
CA LEU A 410 2.91 18.58 2.53
C LEU A 410 1.61 18.08 3.14
N ILE A 411 1.02 17.01 2.61
CA ILE A 411 -0.26 16.51 3.13
C ILE A 411 -0.16 16.00 4.56
N GLN A 412 0.99 15.43 4.95
CA GLN A 412 1.24 14.97 6.30
C GLN A 412 1.22 16.14 7.32
N ILE A 413 1.77 17.29 6.93
CA ILE A 413 1.78 18.50 7.77
C ILE A 413 0.38 19.13 7.79
N LEU A 414 -0.26 19.24 6.63
CA LEU A 414 -1.58 19.85 6.49
C LEU A 414 -2.70 19.07 7.16
N ALA A 415 -2.52 17.77 7.36
CA ALA A 415 -3.54 16.90 7.97
C ALA A 415 -3.96 17.32 9.39
N VAL A 416 -3.10 18.04 10.12
CA VAL A 416 -3.45 18.55 11.47
C VAL A 416 -4.55 19.62 11.47
N ASN A 417 -4.87 20.18 10.30
CA ASN A 417 -5.90 21.21 10.15
C ASN A 417 -7.27 20.64 9.73
N VAL A 418 -7.37 19.35 9.48
CA VAL A 418 -8.62 18.72 9.03
C VAL A 418 -9.34 18.12 10.23
N VAL A 419 -10.62 18.49 10.37
CA VAL A 419 -11.48 18.15 11.52
C VAL A 419 -12.39 16.98 11.20
#